data_2b9406d00014904ee8db5b47e2c63cb7
#
_entry.id   2b9406d00014904ee8db5b47e2c63cb7
#
_cell.length_a   1.000
_cell.length_b   1.000
_cell.length_c   1.000
_cell.angle_alpha   90.00
_cell.angle_beta   90.00
_cell.angle_gamma   90.00
#
_symmetry.space_group_name_H-M   'P 1'
#
loop_
_entity.id
_entity.type
_entity.pdbx_description
1 polymer ?
#
loop_
_entity_poly.entity_id
_entity_poly.type
_entity_poly.pdbx_seq_one_letter_code
_entity_poly.pdbx_strand_id
1 'polypeptide(L)'
;DVKGGKISAVKDKYHISVSKYETNDSIDKAFAAATKDKELTFATSAIKPEGCDLAYSVKSGDSKLMSVYLKRDSKKRYSISGIDFDKKLYKSYKISATSDAEISVNGIIVEDGDRKNEELPDIDSALTKSGSIINKQIISLDNMLNDEPQITAKSGSTALPVEKNGTVYN
;
A
#
# COMPACT_ATOMS: atom_id res chain seq x y z
N ASP A 1 -1.52 20.08 -2.14
CA ASP A 1 -1.19 20.79 -0.89
C ASP A 1 -0.93 19.75 0.21
N VAL A 2 0.34 19.63 0.62
CA VAL A 2 0.76 18.66 1.65
C VAL A 2 0.06 18.91 2.98
N LYS A 3 -0.22 20.15 3.34
CA LYS A 3 -0.98 20.50 4.55
C LYS A 3 -2.45 20.13 4.47
N GLY A 4 -3.01 20.00 3.28
CA GLY A 4 -4.39 19.57 3.08
C GLY A 4 -4.60 18.05 3.05
N GLY A 5 -3.54 17.27 3.24
CA GLY A 5 -3.61 15.80 3.22
C GLY A 5 -3.88 15.18 1.84
N LYS A 6 -3.88 15.97 0.77
CA LYS A 6 -4.14 15.49 -0.60
C LYS A 6 -2.84 15.13 -1.32
N ILE A 7 -2.17 14.11 -0.82
CA ILE A 7 -0.91 13.63 -1.40
C ILE A 7 -1.15 12.80 -2.67
N SER A 8 -2.32 12.21 -2.82
CA SER A 8 -2.72 11.46 -4.01
C SER A 8 -2.60 12.28 -5.29
N ALA A 9 -2.89 13.61 -5.22
CA ALA A 9 -2.78 14.51 -6.36
C ALA A 9 -1.35 14.64 -6.94
N VAL A 10 -0.32 14.29 -6.17
CA VAL A 10 1.09 14.34 -6.60
C VAL A 10 1.70 12.97 -6.86
N LYS A 11 0.98 11.90 -6.51
CA LYS A 11 1.44 10.50 -6.65
C LYS A 11 1.90 10.19 -8.08
N ASP A 12 1.04 10.44 -9.04
CA ASP A 12 1.31 10.10 -10.44
C ASP A 12 2.41 10.98 -11.03
N LYS A 13 2.41 12.28 -10.67
CA LYS A 13 3.41 13.24 -11.14
C LYS A 13 4.83 12.90 -10.71
N TYR A 14 5.01 12.33 -9.52
CA TYR A 14 6.33 12.02 -8.96
C TYR A 14 6.58 10.52 -8.86
N HIS A 15 5.75 9.69 -9.54
CA HIS A 15 5.91 8.23 -9.60
C HIS A 15 6.05 7.59 -8.22
N ILE A 16 5.23 8.06 -7.25
CA ILE A 16 5.23 7.50 -5.89
C ILE A 16 4.67 6.08 -5.97
N SER A 17 5.51 5.10 -5.62
CA SER A 17 5.11 3.69 -5.63
C SER A 17 4.21 3.38 -4.44
N VAL A 18 2.99 2.99 -4.72
CA VAL A 18 2.02 2.47 -3.75
C VAL A 18 1.35 1.24 -4.32
N SER A 19 0.70 0.44 -3.48
CA SER A 19 -0.08 -0.70 -3.93
C SER A 19 -1.13 -0.31 -4.98
N LYS A 20 -1.35 -1.14 -5.98
CA LYS A 20 -2.44 -0.97 -6.95
C LYS A 20 -3.83 -1.04 -6.31
N TYR A 21 -3.92 -1.56 -5.10
CA TYR A 21 -5.14 -1.64 -4.30
C TYR A 21 -5.37 -0.42 -3.41
N GLU A 22 -4.52 0.61 -3.51
CA GLU A 22 -4.74 1.89 -2.86
C GLU A 22 -5.53 2.82 -3.76
N THR A 23 -6.63 3.35 -3.24
CA THR A 23 -7.37 4.43 -3.88
C THR A 23 -6.79 5.80 -3.47
N ASN A 24 -7.09 6.85 -4.22
CA ASN A 24 -6.67 8.20 -3.83
C ASN A 24 -7.20 8.58 -2.44
N ASP A 25 -8.43 8.16 -2.11
CA ASP A 25 -9.03 8.40 -0.80
C ASP A 25 -8.30 7.65 0.32
N SER A 26 -7.92 6.38 0.11
CA SER A 26 -7.16 5.60 1.10
C SER A 26 -5.77 6.20 1.35
N ILE A 27 -5.09 6.65 0.30
CA ILE A 27 -3.78 7.30 0.38
C ILE A 27 -3.87 8.62 1.16
N ASP A 28 -4.86 9.46 0.82
CA ASP A 28 -5.04 10.75 1.49
C ASP A 28 -5.41 10.57 2.97
N LYS A 29 -6.26 9.60 3.30
CA LYS A 29 -6.61 9.25 4.69
C LYS A 29 -5.39 8.74 5.47
N ALA A 30 -4.60 7.85 4.90
CA ALA A 30 -3.39 7.34 5.54
C ALA A 30 -2.39 8.47 5.84
N PHE A 31 -2.20 9.37 4.88
CA PHE A 31 -1.31 10.51 5.07
C PHE A 31 -1.85 11.51 6.09
N ALA A 32 -3.14 11.80 6.06
CA ALA A 32 -3.80 12.65 7.06
C ALA A 32 -3.66 12.08 8.47
N ALA A 33 -3.81 10.75 8.64
CA ALA A 33 -3.61 10.08 9.92
C ALA A 33 -2.16 10.19 10.42
N ALA A 34 -1.18 10.01 9.52
CA ALA A 34 0.25 10.11 9.87
C ALA A 34 0.68 11.54 10.28
N THR A 35 -0.07 12.56 9.84
CA THR A 35 0.22 13.99 10.10
C THR A 35 -0.71 14.65 11.10
N LYS A 36 -1.74 13.92 11.56
CA LYS A 36 -2.75 14.44 12.48
C LYS A 36 -2.09 14.93 13.77
N ASP A 37 -2.46 16.15 14.18
CA ASP A 37 -2.04 16.80 15.43
C ASP A 37 -0.51 16.90 15.62
N LYS A 38 0.24 16.83 14.52
CA LYS A 38 1.71 16.92 14.54
C LYS A 38 2.20 18.06 13.66
N GLU A 39 3.25 18.70 14.10
CA GLU A 39 3.96 19.69 13.30
C GLU A 39 4.78 19.01 12.21
N LEU A 40 4.70 19.53 10.98
CA LEU A 40 5.56 19.13 9.90
C LEU A 40 6.86 19.94 9.92
N THR A 41 7.98 19.24 10.06
CA THR A 41 9.31 19.84 10.04
C THR A 41 10.07 19.42 8.79
N PHE A 42 10.97 20.31 8.34
CA PHE A 42 11.78 20.12 7.15
C PHE A 42 13.24 20.28 7.52
N ALA A 43 14.05 19.28 7.18
CA ALA A 43 15.48 19.30 7.39
C ALA A 43 16.20 18.94 6.09
N THR A 44 17.31 19.60 5.80
CA THR A 44 18.18 19.21 4.67
C THR A 44 18.71 17.80 4.87
N SER A 45 18.79 17.05 3.78
CA SER A 45 19.36 15.70 3.75
C SER A 45 20.64 15.68 2.92
N ALA A 46 21.67 15.05 3.46
CA ALA A 46 22.91 14.79 2.71
C ALA A 46 22.72 13.69 1.66
N ILE A 47 21.73 12.82 1.84
CA ILE A 47 21.42 11.71 0.92
C ILE A 47 20.44 12.23 -0.12
N LYS A 48 20.87 12.22 -1.37
CA LYS A 48 20.07 12.64 -2.53
C LYS A 48 20.39 11.76 -3.75
N PRO A 49 19.40 11.50 -4.63
CA PRO A 49 19.63 10.83 -5.91
C PRO A 49 20.57 11.64 -6.81
N GLU A 50 21.21 10.95 -7.74
CA GLU A 50 21.98 11.58 -8.78
C GLU A 50 21.11 12.54 -9.61
N GLY A 51 21.66 13.67 -9.99
CA GLY A 51 20.94 14.70 -10.76
C GLY A 51 20.03 15.61 -9.95
N CYS A 52 20.00 15.47 -8.61
CA CYS A 52 19.27 16.36 -7.70
C CYS A 52 20.25 17.32 -7.01
N ASP A 53 19.86 18.59 -6.90
CA ASP A 53 20.69 19.60 -6.26
C ASP A 53 20.53 19.64 -4.75
N LEU A 54 19.28 19.52 -4.28
CA LEU A 54 18.93 19.53 -2.87
C LEU A 54 17.98 18.38 -2.52
N ALA A 55 18.05 17.91 -1.29
CA ALA A 55 17.10 16.99 -0.72
C ALA A 55 16.65 17.47 0.66
N TYR A 56 15.36 17.29 0.92
CA TYR A 56 14.75 17.56 2.22
C TYR A 56 14.09 16.32 2.77
N SER A 57 14.26 16.10 4.07
CA SER A 57 13.49 15.14 4.84
C SER A 57 12.29 15.88 5.45
N VAL A 58 11.10 15.38 5.20
CA VAL A 58 9.85 15.87 5.82
C VAL A 58 9.50 14.92 6.95
N LYS A 59 9.29 15.47 8.15
CA LYS A 59 8.94 14.72 9.35
C LYS A 59 7.62 15.21 9.92
N SER A 60 6.92 14.30 10.61
CA SER A 60 5.76 14.57 11.44
C SER A 60 6.11 14.16 12.87
N GLY A 61 6.39 15.12 13.74
CA GLY A 61 7.10 14.88 14.99
C GLY A 61 8.48 14.22 14.72
N ASP A 62 8.78 13.12 15.37
CA ASP A 62 10.05 12.40 15.19
C ASP A 62 10.05 11.43 13.99
N SER A 63 8.91 11.18 13.39
CA SER A 63 8.75 10.22 12.31
C SER A 63 9.01 10.85 10.95
N LYS A 64 9.97 10.32 10.18
CA LYS A 64 10.15 10.69 8.78
C LYS A 64 8.95 10.22 7.97
N LEU A 65 8.38 11.09 7.15
CA LEU A 65 7.30 10.78 6.23
C LEU A 65 7.80 10.56 4.81
N MET A 66 8.66 11.49 4.35
CA MET A 66 9.11 11.46 2.96
C MET A 66 10.42 12.21 2.79
N SER A 67 11.06 11.96 1.66
CA SER A 67 12.12 12.78 1.09
C SER A 67 11.57 13.56 -0.10
N VAL A 68 11.94 14.83 -0.21
CA VAL A 68 11.60 15.69 -1.35
C VAL A 68 12.88 16.12 -2.02
N TYR A 69 13.00 15.87 -3.31
CA TYR A 69 14.17 16.17 -4.11
C TYR A 69 13.91 17.38 -5.00
N LEU A 70 14.88 18.28 -5.04
CA LEU A 70 14.79 19.49 -5.83
C LEU A 70 15.90 19.54 -6.88
N LYS A 71 15.52 20.01 -8.06
CA LYS A 71 16.43 20.32 -9.16
C LYS A 71 16.37 21.79 -9.49
N ARG A 72 17.52 22.37 -9.79
CA ARG A 72 17.68 23.78 -10.16
C ARG A 72 17.65 23.91 -11.67
N ASP A 73 16.89 24.84 -12.19
CA ASP A 73 16.85 25.18 -13.61
C ASP A 73 17.99 26.15 -14.00
N SER A 74 18.14 26.40 -15.30
CA SER A 74 19.12 27.38 -15.83
C SER A 74 18.92 28.81 -15.32
N LYS A 75 17.70 29.16 -14.88
CA LYS A 75 17.34 30.44 -14.28
C LYS A 75 17.51 30.45 -12.76
N LYS A 76 18.21 29.46 -12.20
CA LYS A 76 18.47 29.29 -10.75
C LYS A 76 17.23 29.11 -9.88
N ARG A 77 16.09 28.69 -10.45
CA ARG A 77 14.86 28.38 -9.70
C ARG A 77 14.82 26.90 -9.36
N TYR A 78 14.34 26.58 -8.17
CA TYR A 78 14.14 25.19 -7.74
C TYR A 78 12.74 24.70 -8.08
N SER A 79 12.66 23.46 -8.53
CA SER A 79 11.43 22.72 -8.71
C SER A 79 11.56 21.33 -8.07
N ILE A 80 10.44 20.74 -7.64
CA ILE A 80 10.43 19.37 -7.15
C ILE A 80 10.69 18.45 -8.33
N SER A 81 11.75 17.63 -8.21
CA SER A 81 12.13 16.60 -9.19
C SER A 81 11.72 15.20 -8.79
N GLY A 82 11.43 14.96 -7.50
CA GLY A 82 10.97 13.68 -7.01
C GLY A 82 10.52 13.74 -5.56
N ILE A 83 9.74 12.74 -5.16
CA ILE A 83 9.28 12.50 -3.80
C ILE A 83 9.35 10.99 -3.54
N ASP A 84 9.97 10.59 -2.43
CA ASP A 84 9.95 9.22 -1.93
C ASP A 84 9.33 9.17 -0.55
N PHE A 85 8.36 8.29 -0.34
CA PHE A 85 7.84 8.01 1.00
C PHE A 85 8.84 7.21 1.83
N ASP A 86 8.82 7.42 3.13
CA ASP A 86 9.62 6.61 4.04
C ASP A 86 9.11 5.16 4.04
N LYS A 87 10.04 4.20 3.98
CA LYS A 87 9.70 2.77 3.93
C LYS A 87 8.86 2.31 5.11
N LYS A 88 8.96 2.98 6.25
CA LYS A 88 8.18 2.67 7.46
C LYS A 88 6.68 2.99 7.33
N LEU A 89 6.29 3.79 6.34
CA LEU A 89 4.88 4.07 6.06
C LEU A 89 4.20 2.91 5.34
N TYR A 90 4.97 2.06 4.67
CA TYR A 90 4.40 0.93 3.94
C TYR A 90 4.13 -0.26 4.85
N LYS A 91 2.99 -0.86 4.64
CA LYS A 91 2.53 -2.08 5.30
C LYS A 91 2.39 -3.19 4.28
N SER A 92 2.47 -4.43 4.75
CA SER A 92 2.15 -5.61 3.95
C SER A 92 1.08 -6.42 4.67
N TYR A 93 0.12 -6.91 3.88
CA TYR A 93 -0.96 -7.77 4.36
C TYR A 93 -1.04 -9.03 3.52
N LYS A 94 -1.63 -10.08 4.10
CA LYS A 94 -1.97 -11.31 3.38
C LYS A 94 -3.46 -11.54 3.50
N ILE A 95 -4.07 -12.01 2.41
CA ILE A 95 -5.44 -12.51 2.42
C ILE A 95 -5.36 -14.00 2.09
N SER A 96 -5.98 -14.83 2.93
CA SER A 96 -6.17 -16.24 2.68
C SER A 96 -7.64 -16.46 2.35
N ALA A 97 -7.95 -17.00 1.19
CA ALA A 97 -9.32 -17.18 0.74
C ALA A 97 -9.46 -18.46 -0.07
N THR A 98 -10.70 -18.95 -0.21
CA THR A 98 -11.02 -20.04 -1.12
C THR A 98 -10.90 -19.58 -2.57
N SER A 99 -10.59 -20.50 -3.49
CA SER A 99 -10.35 -20.18 -4.90
C SER A 99 -11.59 -19.62 -5.62
N ASP A 100 -12.79 -19.92 -5.13
CA ASP A 100 -14.06 -19.45 -5.66
C ASP A 100 -14.50 -18.08 -5.12
N ALA A 101 -13.78 -17.54 -4.13
CA ALA A 101 -14.11 -16.26 -3.56
C ALA A 101 -13.67 -15.09 -4.46
N GLU A 102 -14.59 -14.20 -4.77
CA GLU A 102 -14.25 -12.89 -5.33
C GLU A 102 -13.86 -11.96 -4.17
N ILE A 103 -12.64 -11.46 -4.21
CA ILE A 103 -12.07 -10.59 -3.18
C ILE A 103 -11.97 -9.17 -3.74
N SER A 104 -12.31 -8.18 -2.94
CA SER A 104 -11.94 -6.80 -3.24
C SER A 104 -11.22 -6.14 -2.07
N VAL A 105 -10.30 -5.25 -2.38
CA VAL A 105 -9.50 -4.47 -1.46
C VAL A 105 -9.72 -2.99 -1.75
N ASN A 106 -10.20 -2.24 -0.79
CA ASN A 106 -10.59 -0.83 -0.96
C ASN A 106 -11.55 -0.61 -2.16
N GLY A 107 -12.41 -1.60 -2.44
CA GLY A 107 -13.34 -1.58 -3.58
C GLY A 107 -12.74 -1.99 -4.93
N ILE A 108 -11.45 -2.34 -4.98
CA ILE A 108 -10.77 -2.82 -6.20
C ILE A 108 -10.75 -4.34 -6.18
N ILE A 109 -11.29 -4.97 -7.23
CA ILE A 109 -11.32 -6.43 -7.35
C ILE A 109 -9.91 -6.98 -7.53
N VAL A 110 -9.60 -8.05 -6.80
CA VAL A 110 -8.32 -8.75 -6.91
C VAL A 110 -8.31 -9.61 -8.16
N GLU A 111 -7.35 -9.35 -9.04
CA GLU A 111 -7.15 -10.08 -10.28
C GLU A 111 -6.55 -11.48 -10.04
N ASP A 112 -6.83 -12.43 -10.93
CA ASP A 112 -6.32 -13.80 -10.82
C ASP A 112 -4.78 -13.87 -10.81
N GLY A 113 -4.11 -12.97 -11.53
CA GLY A 113 -2.65 -12.89 -11.55
C GLY A 113 -1.98 -12.55 -10.20
N ASP A 114 -2.75 -12.01 -9.25
CA ASP A 114 -2.26 -11.67 -7.89
C ASP A 114 -2.50 -12.80 -6.89
N ARG A 115 -3.20 -13.85 -7.30
CA ARG A 115 -3.56 -14.99 -6.48
C ARG A 115 -2.51 -16.07 -6.63
N LYS A 116 -2.04 -16.60 -5.51
CA LYS A 116 -1.13 -17.75 -5.48
C LYS A 116 -1.82 -18.91 -4.77
N ASN A 117 -1.72 -20.09 -5.32
CA ASN A 117 -2.19 -21.29 -4.62
C ASN A 117 -1.38 -21.46 -3.33
N GLU A 118 -2.07 -21.71 -2.23
CA GLU A 118 -1.41 -22.13 -1.00
C GLU A 118 -0.94 -23.57 -1.20
N GLU A 119 0.34 -23.83 -1.00
CA GLU A 119 0.84 -25.21 -0.92
C GLU A 119 0.29 -25.80 0.37
N LEU A 120 -0.74 -26.62 0.24
CA LEU A 120 -1.24 -27.42 1.36
C LEU A 120 -0.18 -28.48 1.68
N PRO A 121 0.23 -28.64 2.95
CA PRO A 121 1.05 -29.77 3.33
C PRO A 121 0.34 -31.06 2.94
N ASP A 122 1.09 -32.09 2.50
CA ASP A 122 0.62 -33.37 2.00
C ASP A 122 -0.68 -33.85 2.69
N ILE A 123 -1.80 -33.47 2.13
CA ILE A 123 -3.10 -33.98 2.54
C ILE A 123 -3.19 -35.34 1.89
N ASP A 124 -3.34 -36.38 2.72
CA ASP A 124 -3.49 -37.76 2.35
C ASP A 124 -4.30 -37.90 1.05
N SER A 125 -3.72 -38.56 0.04
CA SER A 125 -4.28 -38.75 -1.29
C SER A 125 -5.69 -39.36 -1.30
N ALA A 126 -6.13 -39.93 -0.17
CA ALA A 126 -7.49 -40.42 0.05
C ALA A 126 -8.54 -39.30 0.11
N LEU A 127 -8.18 -38.08 0.61
CA LEU A 127 -9.07 -36.94 0.67
C LEU A 127 -9.19 -36.21 -0.70
N THR A 128 -8.18 -36.34 -1.56
CA THR A 128 -8.21 -35.79 -2.92
C THR A 128 -9.21 -36.45 -3.85
N LYS A 129 -9.57 -37.71 -3.55
CA LYS A 129 -10.54 -38.48 -4.34
C LYS A 129 -12.00 -38.13 -4.11
N SER A 130 -12.31 -37.36 -3.05
CA SER A 130 -13.70 -37.01 -2.73
C SER A 130 -14.19 -35.73 -3.44
N GLY A 131 -13.40 -35.13 -4.30
CA GLY A 131 -13.83 -33.98 -5.15
C GLY A 131 -14.07 -32.64 -4.41
N SER A 132 -13.70 -32.54 -3.14
CA SER A 132 -13.99 -31.38 -2.30
C SER A 132 -12.75 -30.72 -1.72
N ILE A 133 -11.64 -30.68 -2.47
CA ILE A 133 -10.52 -29.86 -2.03
C ILE A 133 -10.84 -28.41 -2.36
N ILE A 134 -11.21 -27.66 -1.34
CA ILE A 134 -11.29 -26.23 -1.41
C ILE A 134 -9.84 -25.72 -1.47
N ASN A 135 -9.36 -25.42 -2.67
CA ASN A 135 -8.05 -24.83 -2.85
C ASN A 135 -8.04 -23.46 -2.17
N LYS A 136 -7.11 -23.27 -1.24
CA LYS A 136 -6.85 -21.97 -0.66
C LYS A 136 -5.91 -21.18 -1.55
N GLN A 137 -6.13 -19.90 -1.61
CA GLN A 137 -5.30 -18.95 -2.32
C GLN A 137 -4.80 -17.88 -1.38
N ILE A 138 -3.56 -17.45 -1.59
CA ILE A 138 -2.95 -16.34 -0.87
C ILE A 138 -2.80 -15.17 -1.82
N ILE A 139 -3.21 -14.00 -1.35
CA ILE A 139 -3.03 -12.71 -2.00
C ILE A 139 -2.11 -11.88 -1.10
N SER A 140 -1.00 -11.40 -1.67
CA SER A 140 -0.07 -10.50 -0.96
C SER A 140 -0.37 -9.06 -1.35
N LEU A 141 -0.60 -8.22 -0.36
CA LEU A 141 -0.81 -6.79 -0.52
C LEU A 141 0.44 -6.07 0.00
N ASP A 142 1.33 -5.69 -0.90
CA ASP A 142 2.54 -4.96 -0.55
C ASP A 142 2.41 -3.46 -0.85
N ASN A 143 3.25 -2.66 -0.20
CA ASN A 143 3.28 -1.20 -0.36
C ASN A 143 1.94 -0.52 -0.06
N MET A 144 1.18 -1.04 0.90
CA MET A 144 -0.02 -0.40 1.41
C MET A 144 0.36 0.74 2.36
N LEU A 145 -0.24 1.91 2.18
CA LEU A 145 -0.11 3.04 3.11
C LEU A 145 -1.20 3.00 4.19
N ASN A 146 -2.33 2.41 3.87
CA ASN A 146 -3.47 2.31 4.77
C ASN A 146 -3.21 1.22 5.84
N ASP A 147 -3.37 1.58 7.10
CA ASP A 147 -3.25 0.66 8.24
C ASP A 147 -4.42 -0.35 8.32
N GLU A 148 -5.55 -0.04 7.69
CA GLU A 148 -6.75 -0.88 7.69
C GLU A 148 -7.40 -0.90 6.30
N PRO A 149 -6.87 -1.69 5.36
CA PRO A 149 -7.52 -1.84 4.06
C PRO A 149 -8.91 -2.47 4.24
N GLN A 150 -9.90 -1.92 3.53
CA GLN A 150 -11.24 -2.51 3.49
C GLN A 150 -11.22 -3.74 2.61
N ILE A 151 -11.40 -4.90 3.22
CA ILE A 151 -11.43 -6.18 2.49
C ILE A 151 -12.85 -6.71 2.52
N THR A 152 -13.35 -7.09 1.34
CA THR A 152 -14.62 -7.78 1.21
C THR A 152 -14.45 -9.04 0.39
N ALA A 153 -15.21 -10.07 0.72
CA ALA A 153 -15.22 -11.35 0.04
C ALA A 153 -16.66 -11.78 -0.28
N LYS A 154 -16.86 -12.41 -1.43
CA LYS A 154 -18.15 -13.00 -1.78
C LYS A 154 -17.96 -14.28 -2.62
N SER A 155 -18.89 -15.22 -2.51
CA SER A 155 -19.02 -16.37 -3.42
C SER A 155 -20.38 -16.24 -4.13
N GLY A 156 -20.33 -16.00 -5.44
CA GLY A 156 -21.49 -15.60 -6.20
C GLY A 156 -22.12 -14.31 -5.65
N SER A 157 -23.38 -14.36 -5.20
CA SER A 157 -24.10 -13.24 -4.58
C SER A 157 -24.01 -13.21 -3.05
N THR A 158 -23.37 -14.21 -2.42
CA THR A 158 -23.31 -14.34 -0.97
C THR A 158 -22.05 -13.68 -0.41
N ALA A 159 -22.20 -12.72 0.50
CA ALA A 159 -21.08 -12.14 1.23
C ALA A 159 -20.46 -13.19 2.18
N LEU A 160 -19.13 -13.26 2.17
CA LEU A 160 -18.37 -14.12 3.09
C LEU A 160 -17.84 -13.29 4.25
N PRO A 161 -17.76 -13.87 5.46
CA PRO A 161 -17.12 -13.20 6.59
C PRO A 161 -15.65 -13.02 6.31
N VAL A 162 -15.09 -11.89 6.79
CA VAL A 162 -13.67 -11.59 6.72
C VAL A 162 -13.17 -11.37 8.14
N GLU A 163 -12.25 -12.20 8.59
CA GLU A 163 -11.65 -12.11 9.91
C GLU A 163 -10.21 -11.59 9.81
N LYS A 164 -9.87 -10.61 10.64
CA LYS A 164 -8.53 -10.03 10.71
C LYS A 164 -7.76 -10.62 11.90
N ASN A 165 -6.59 -11.16 11.63
CA ASN A 165 -5.64 -11.59 12.65
C ASN A 165 -4.26 -10.96 12.38
N GLY A 166 -3.95 -9.87 13.07
CA GLY A 166 -2.76 -9.07 12.80
C GLY A 166 -2.76 -8.47 11.39
N THR A 167 -1.84 -8.93 10.55
CA THR A 167 -1.73 -8.53 9.13
C THR A 167 -2.33 -9.56 8.16
N VAL A 168 -3.01 -10.59 8.67
CA VAL A 168 -3.63 -11.65 7.88
C VAL A 168 -5.15 -11.50 7.94
N TYR A 169 -5.79 -11.60 6.79
CA TYR A 169 -7.25 -11.67 6.61
C TYR A 169 -7.64 -13.07 6.11
N ASN A 170 -8.65 -13.66 6.73
CA ASN A 170 -9.20 -14.97 6.39
C ASN A 170 -10.68 -14.89 6.06
#